data_19e32151b913415c0c6a7270d7749eee
#
_entry.id   19e32151b913415c0c6a7270d7749eee
#
_cell.length_a   1.000
_cell.length_b   1.000
_cell.length_c   1.000
_cell.angle_alpha   90.00
_cell.angle_beta   90.00
_cell.angle_gamma   90.00
#
_symmetry.space_group_name_H-M   'P 1'
#
loop_
_entity.id
_entity.type
_entity.pdbx_description
1 polymer ?
#
loop_
_entity_poly.entity_id
_entity_poly.type
_entity_poly.pdbx_seq_one_letter_code
_entity_poly.pdbx_strand_id
1 'polypeptide(L)'
;EINSILGFLEISNTPLKNSSYRLKIPDYRVDVIREADVAEEVLRIYGYNNVIIPPKINSSPSFTPLRNSISTQKKVSDYLSARGFNEVLNNSLTATHQSNKLKYTGLNEEAYVKLLNPLSSDTEVLRQTLVLNVLDVIKYNQDHGEANVQLFEWGKTYQFNENKFQEEK
;
A
#
# COMPACT_ATOMS: atom_id res chain seq x y z
N GLU A 1 -29.81 -1.97 28.34
CA GLU A 1 -29.16 -2.85 27.33
C GLU A 1 -27.66 -2.63 27.31
N ILE A 2 -27.15 -1.42 27.07
CA ILE A 2 -25.67 -1.14 27.06
C ILE A 2 -25.03 -1.55 28.40
N ASN A 3 -25.64 -1.19 29.54
CA ASN A 3 -25.11 -1.56 30.86
C ASN A 3 -25.04 -3.06 31.08
N SER A 4 -26.02 -3.81 30.54
CA SER A 4 -25.98 -5.28 30.61
C SER A 4 -24.85 -5.86 29.78
N ILE A 5 -24.63 -5.31 28.58
CA ILE A 5 -23.54 -5.72 27.69
C ILE A 5 -22.18 -5.44 28.35
N LEU A 6 -21.99 -4.25 28.88
CA LEU A 6 -20.77 -3.89 29.60
C LEU A 6 -20.52 -4.80 30.80
N GLY A 7 -21.58 -5.18 31.52
CA GLY A 7 -21.49 -6.15 32.63
C GLY A 7 -21.04 -7.55 32.16
N PHE A 8 -21.52 -8.04 31.03
CA PHE A 8 -21.06 -9.30 30.43
C PHE A 8 -19.59 -9.27 29.98
N LEU A 9 -19.11 -8.07 29.62
CA LEU A 9 -17.71 -7.84 29.24
C LEU A 9 -16.80 -7.53 30.44
N GLU A 10 -17.34 -7.64 31.67
CA GLU A 10 -16.64 -7.28 32.91
C GLU A 10 -16.16 -5.83 32.98
N ILE A 11 -16.72 -4.95 32.13
CA ILE A 11 -16.42 -3.52 32.10
C ILE A 11 -17.31 -2.82 33.13
N SER A 12 -16.71 -2.37 34.22
CA SER A 12 -17.43 -1.59 35.23
C SER A 12 -17.80 -0.21 34.70
N ASN A 13 -19.07 0.22 34.91
CA ASN A 13 -19.53 1.53 34.50
C ASN A 13 -20.06 2.33 35.67
N THR A 14 -19.78 3.63 35.68
CA THR A 14 -20.28 4.60 36.64
C THR A 14 -20.93 5.76 35.86
N PRO A 15 -22.21 6.03 36.04
CA PRO A 15 -22.87 7.12 35.34
C PRO A 15 -22.27 8.47 35.75
N LEU A 16 -22.09 9.34 34.76
CA LEU A 16 -21.69 10.71 34.90
C LEU A 16 -22.84 11.63 34.46
N LYS A 17 -22.65 12.96 34.57
CA LYS A 17 -23.59 13.94 34.01
C LYS A 17 -23.58 13.85 32.47
N ASN A 18 -24.65 14.31 31.83
CA ASN A 18 -24.81 14.40 30.37
C ASN A 18 -24.77 13.05 29.62
N SER A 19 -25.41 12.03 30.15
CA SER A 19 -25.50 10.68 29.53
C SER A 19 -24.15 10.05 29.23
N SER A 20 -23.10 10.46 29.94
CA SER A 20 -21.77 9.90 29.84
C SER A 20 -21.52 8.85 30.92
N TYR A 21 -20.59 7.97 30.70
CA TYR A 21 -20.17 6.95 31.65
C TYR A 21 -18.65 6.99 31.83
N ARG A 22 -18.22 6.79 33.08
CA ARG A 22 -16.83 6.44 33.35
C ARG A 22 -16.72 4.93 33.33
N LEU A 23 -15.87 4.41 32.46
CA LEU A 23 -15.64 2.97 32.30
C LEU A 23 -14.33 2.60 32.96
N LYS A 24 -14.30 1.44 33.60
CA LYS A 24 -13.07 0.80 34.08
C LYS A 24 -12.92 -0.53 33.34
N ILE A 25 -11.92 -0.58 32.48
CA ILE A 25 -11.58 -1.75 31.68
C ILE A 25 -10.76 -2.70 32.55
N PRO A 26 -11.01 -4.02 32.53
CA PRO A 26 -10.16 -5.00 33.19
C PRO A 26 -8.73 -4.98 32.64
N ASP A 27 -7.73 -5.18 33.51
CA ASP A 27 -6.33 -5.06 33.14
C ASP A 27 -5.88 -6.12 32.12
N TYR A 28 -6.58 -7.23 31.99
CA TYR A 28 -6.31 -8.26 31.00
C TYR A 28 -6.79 -7.91 29.56
N ARG A 29 -7.65 -6.89 29.41
CA ARG A 29 -8.16 -6.41 28.12
C ARG A 29 -7.24 -5.33 27.58
N VAL A 30 -6.05 -5.75 27.14
CA VAL A 30 -5.02 -4.84 26.59
C VAL A 30 -5.38 -4.25 25.22
N ASP A 31 -6.40 -4.82 24.59
CA ASP A 31 -6.94 -4.46 23.28
C ASP A 31 -7.94 -3.30 23.35
N VAL A 32 -8.53 -3.04 24.52
CA VAL A 32 -9.57 -2.01 24.72
C VAL A 32 -8.97 -0.77 25.39
N ILE A 33 -8.52 0.20 24.60
CA ILE A 33 -7.77 1.38 25.09
C ILE A 33 -8.57 2.67 24.90
N ARG A 34 -9.41 2.74 23.86
CA ARG A 34 -10.14 3.95 23.45
C ARG A 34 -11.64 3.74 23.52
N GLU A 35 -12.39 4.85 23.52
CA GLU A 35 -13.85 4.82 23.46
C GLU A 35 -14.39 4.03 22.25
N ALA A 36 -13.70 4.14 21.10
CA ALA A 36 -14.04 3.40 19.89
C ALA A 36 -13.97 1.89 20.10
N ASP A 37 -12.96 1.41 20.84
CA ASP A 37 -12.76 -0.01 21.11
C ASP A 37 -13.91 -0.55 22.00
N VAL A 38 -14.37 0.24 22.99
CA VAL A 38 -15.54 -0.10 23.81
C VAL A 38 -16.82 -0.12 22.96
N ALA A 39 -16.99 0.85 22.06
CA ALA A 39 -18.13 0.89 21.16
C ALA A 39 -18.17 -0.34 20.23
N GLU A 40 -17.03 -0.78 19.75
CA GLU A 40 -16.90 -2.01 18.96
C GLU A 40 -17.32 -3.25 19.74
N GLU A 41 -16.85 -3.40 20.97
CA GLU A 41 -17.22 -4.51 21.85
C GLU A 41 -18.74 -4.53 22.15
N VAL A 42 -19.32 -3.37 22.42
CA VAL A 42 -20.78 -3.26 22.62
C VAL A 42 -21.53 -3.65 21.35
N LEU A 43 -21.10 -3.16 20.18
CA LEU A 43 -21.74 -3.46 18.90
C LEU A 43 -21.61 -4.93 18.52
N ARG A 44 -20.50 -5.57 18.84
CA ARG A 44 -20.29 -6.99 18.60
C ARG A 44 -21.32 -7.86 19.31
N ILE A 45 -21.68 -7.53 20.55
CA ILE A 45 -22.69 -8.25 21.33
C ILE A 45 -24.10 -7.84 20.95
N TYR A 46 -24.33 -6.53 20.74
CA TYR A 46 -25.60 -6.00 20.30
C TYR A 46 -26.02 -6.53 18.92
N GLY A 47 -25.05 -6.75 18.06
CA GLY A 47 -25.20 -7.18 16.68
C GLY A 47 -25.16 -6.02 15.69
N TYR A 48 -24.21 -6.04 14.79
CA TYR A 48 -24.05 -4.99 13.76
C TYR A 48 -25.29 -4.83 12.87
N ASN A 49 -26.05 -5.90 12.62
CA ASN A 49 -27.27 -5.86 11.83
C ASN A 49 -28.43 -5.12 12.52
N ASN A 50 -28.35 -4.88 13.82
CA ASN A 50 -29.35 -4.13 14.57
C ASN A 50 -29.12 -2.61 14.50
N VAL A 51 -28.00 -2.18 13.93
CA VAL A 51 -27.69 -0.76 13.76
C VAL A 51 -28.44 -0.21 12.56
N ILE A 52 -29.31 0.77 12.82
CA ILE A 52 -30.05 1.44 11.74
C ILE A 52 -29.09 2.36 10.98
N ILE A 53 -28.81 2.01 9.73
CA ILE A 53 -28.01 2.85 8.84
C ILE A 53 -28.91 3.96 8.28
N PRO A 54 -28.64 5.24 8.52
CA PRO A 54 -29.43 6.31 7.97
C PRO A 54 -29.34 6.32 6.44
N PRO A 55 -30.45 6.52 5.71
CA PRO A 55 -30.48 6.50 4.25
C PRO A 55 -29.78 7.71 3.62
N LYS A 56 -29.42 8.70 4.42
CA LYS A 56 -28.76 9.94 3.98
C LYS A 56 -27.59 10.28 4.88
N ILE A 57 -26.45 10.63 4.27
CA ILE A 57 -25.32 11.20 4.96
C ILE A 57 -25.37 12.71 4.77
N ASN A 58 -25.47 13.46 5.87
CA ASN A 58 -25.33 14.91 5.84
C ASN A 58 -23.85 15.25 5.99
N SER A 59 -23.19 15.56 4.88
CA SER A 59 -21.82 16.03 4.86
C SER A 59 -21.67 17.20 3.91
N SER A 60 -20.74 18.08 4.20
CA SER A 60 -20.32 19.13 3.25
C SER A 60 -19.14 18.56 2.44
N PRO A 61 -19.36 18.11 1.19
CA PRO A 61 -18.29 17.58 0.39
C PRO A 61 -17.28 18.69 0.07
N SER A 62 -16.00 18.42 0.27
CA SER A 62 -14.93 19.30 -0.19
C SER A 62 -14.75 19.11 -1.68
N PHE A 63 -15.00 20.17 -2.46
CA PHE A 63 -14.82 20.19 -3.92
C PHE A 63 -13.41 20.62 -4.33
N THR A 64 -12.45 20.62 -3.43
CA THR A 64 -11.07 20.92 -3.78
C THR A 64 -10.59 19.85 -4.76
N PRO A 65 -10.29 20.19 -6.04
CA PRO A 65 -9.78 19.21 -6.98
C PRO A 65 -8.38 18.79 -6.53
N LEU A 66 -8.32 17.67 -5.85
CA LEU A 66 -7.05 17.01 -5.56
C LEU A 66 -6.43 16.60 -6.91
N ARG A 67 -5.24 17.12 -7.21
CA ARG A 67 -4.42 16.55 -8.27
C ARG A 67 -4.12 15.10 -7.89
N ASN A 68 -4.95 14.22 -8.39
CA ASN A 68 -4.84 12.81 -8.08
C ASN A 68 -3.91 12.14 -9.10
N SER A 69 -2.69 11.82 -8.66
CA SER A 69 -1.71 11.09 -9.48
C SER A 69 -2.31 9.77 -10.00
N ILE A 70 -3.15 9.12 -9.22
CA ILE A 70 -3.86 7.88 -9.59
C ILE A 70 -4.76 8.11 -10.80
N SER A 71 -5.50 9.22 -10.85
CA SER A 71 -6.36 9.54 -12.00
C SER A 71 -5.56 9.78 -13.27
N THR A 72 -4.40 10.43 -13.17
CA THR A 72 -3.50 10.65 -14.31
C THR A 72 -2.89 9.33 -14.77
N GLN A 73 -2.41 8.53 -13.85
CA GLN A 73 -1.86 7.20 -14.12
C GLN A 73 -2.90 6.33 -14.84
N LYS A 74 -4.14 6.29 -14.32
CA LYS A 74 -5.23 5.54 -14.95
C LYS A 74 -5.49 5.99 -16.39
N LYS A 75 -5.57 7.30 -16.67
CA LYS A 75 -5.81 7.80 -18.03
C LYS A 75 -4.71 7.38 -19.00
N VAL A 76 -3.46 7.39 -18.56
CA VAL A 76 -2.33 6.96 -19.40
C VAL A 76 -2.37 5.45 -19.60
N SER A 77 -2.66 4.66 -18.55
CA SER A 77 -2.80 3.21 -18.66
C SER A 77 -3.93 2.82 -19.61
N ASP A 78 -5.10 3.44 -19.47
CA ASP A 78 -6.25 3.20 -20.37
C ASP A 78 -5.89 3.51 -21.84
N TYR A 79 -5.16 4.61 -22.07
CA TYR A 79 -4.70 5.00 -23.41
C TYR A 79 -3.72 4.00 -24.01
N LEU A 80 -2.72 3.56 -23.23
CA LEU A 80 -1.72 2.59 -23.69
C LEU A 80 -2.36 1.21 -23.95
N SER A 81 -3.20 0.75 -23.04
CA SER A 81 -3.91 -0.53 -23.17
C SER A 81 -4.83 -0.53 -24.41
N ALA A 82 -5.53 0.57 -24.70
CA ALA A 82 -6.35 0.72 -25.90
C ALA A 82 -5.52 0.67 -27.20
N ARG A 83 -4.20 0.87 -27.12
CA ARG A 83 -3.26 0.76 -28.24
C ARG A 83 -2.53 -0.58 -28.31
N GLY A 84 -2.90 -1.53 -27.49
CA GLY A 84 -2.32 -2.88 -27.49
C GLY A 84 -1.09 -3.05 -26.62
N PHE A 85 -0.77 -2.07 -25.75
CA PHE A 85 0.28 -2.26 -24.75
C PHE A 85 -0.26 -3.06 -23.56
N ASN A 86 0.57 -3.94 -23.03
CA ASN A 86 0.30 -4.73 -21.83
C ASN A 86 1.00 -4.12 -20.63
N GLU A 87 0.29 -3.95 -19.54
CA GLU A 87 0.89 -3.52 -18.27
C GLU A 87 1.66 -4.69 -17.65
N VAL A 88 2.88 -4.42 -17.20
CA VAL A 88 3.69 -5.38 -16.46
C VAL A 88 4.05 -4.82 -15.09
N LEU A 89 4.23 -5.72 -14.14
CA LEU A 89 4.68 -5.40 -12.79
C LEU A 89 5.91 -6.25 -12.46
N ASN A 90 7.08 -5.62 -12.49
CA ASN A 90 8.33 -6.29 -12.21
C ASN A 90 8.77 -6.09 -10.74
N ASN A 91 9.62 -6.99 -10.27
CA ASN A 91 10.22 -6.88 -8.95
C ASN A 91 11.07 -5.61 -8.83
N SER A 92 10.98 -4.93 -7.71
CA SER A 92 11.87 -3.79 -7.40
C SER A 92 13.29 -4.24 -7.02
N LEU A 93 13.48 -5.50 -6.66
CA LEU A 93 14.79 -6.08 -6.38
C LEU A 93 15.42 -6.62 -7.66
N THR A 94 16.71 -6.39 -7.79
CA THR A 94 17.51 -6.80 -8.94
C THR A 94 18.94 -7.15 -8.51
N ALA A 95 19.74 -7.61 -9.45
CA ALA A 95 21.14 -7.93 -9.24
C ALA A 95 22.06 -6.79 -9.71
N THR A 96 23.15 -6.55 -9.00
CA THR A 96 24.17 -5.56 -9.41
C THR A 96 24.79 -5.92 -10.78
N HIS A 97 24.98 -7.21 -11.09
CA HIS A 97 25.56 -7.64 -12.36
C HIS A 97 24.67 -7.34 -13.58
N GLN A 98 23.37 -7.06 -13.40
CA GLN A 98 22.50 -6.69 -14.52
C GLN A 98 22.88 -5.35 -15.13
N SER A 99 23.40 -4.41 -14.34
CA SER A 99 23.88 -3.11 -14.85
C SER A 99 25.00 -3.26 -15.86
N ASN A 100 25.84 -4.29 -15.70
CA ASN A 100 26.93 -4.60 -16.62
C ASN A 100 26.47 -5.03 -18.02
N LYS A 101 25.21 -5.51 -18.15
CA LYS A 101 24.61 -5.88 -19.45
C LYS A 101 24.28 -4.67 -20.32
N LEU A 102 24.03 -3.54 -19.70
CA LEU A 102 23.87 -2.28 -20.40
C LEU A 102 25.13 -1.46 -20.20
N LYS A 103 25.96 -1.33 -21.22
CA LYS A 103 27.02 -0.31 -21.29
C LYS A 103 26.41 1.10 -21.30
N TYR A 104 25.28 1.28 -20.62
CA TYR A 104 24.49 2.49 -20.65
C TYR A 104 24.87 3.37 -19.47
N THR A 105 25.36 4.50 -19.80
CA THR A 105 25.80 5.59 -18.96
C THR A 105 24.62 6.22 -18.19
N GLY A 106 24.41 5.87 -16.99
CA GLY A 106 23.39 6.47 -16.14
C GLY A 106 23.13 5.69 -14.86
N LEU A 107 23.59 4.44 -14.83
CA LEU A 107 23.53 3.65 -13.62
C LEU A 107 24.85 3.82 -12.86
N ASN A 108 24.74 4.21 -11.60
CA ASN A 108 25.89 4.39 -10.73
C ASN A 108 25.94 3.24 -9.72
N GLU A 109 26.98 2.42 -9.79
CA GLU A 109 27.17 1.28 -8.87
C GLU A 109 27.26 1.73 -7.40
N GLU A 110 27.82 2.91 -7.15
CA GLU A 110 27.93 3.47 -5.80
C GLU A 110 26.58 3.96 -5.24
N ALA A 111 25.62 4.21 -6.13
CA ALA A 111 24.28 4.67 -5.76
C ALA A 111 23.25 3.54 -5.57
N TYR A 112 23.66 2.28 -5.62
CA TYR A 112 22.76 1.17 -5.33
C TYR A 112 22.34 1.14 -3.87
N VAL A 113 21.03 0.98 -3.66
CA VAL A 113 20.46 0.66 -2.35
C VAL A 113 20.56 -0.85 -2.13
N LYS A 114 21.55 -1.27 -1.36
CA LYS A 114 21.83 -2.69 -1.06
C LYS A 114 20.97 -3.18 0.10
N LEU A 115 20.46 -4.41 -0.01
CA LEU A 115 19.80 -5.10 1.09
C LEU A 115 20.83 -5.62 2.09
N LEU A 116 20.49 -5.53 3.38
CA LEU A 116 21.34 -6.10 4.44
C LEU A 116 21.41 -7.62 4.39
N ASN A 117 20.29 -8.27 4.10
CA ASN A 117 20.14 -9.74 4.07
C ASN A 117 19.41 -10.16 2.80
N PRO A 118 20.05 -10.14 1.61
CA PRO A 118 19.42 -10.58 0.38
C PRO A 118 19.18 -12.09 0.40
N LEU A 119 18.06 -12.53 -0.16
CA LEU A 119 17.73 -13.95 -0.30
C LEU A 119 18.57 -14.65 -1.38
N SER A 120 19.01 -13.90 -2.38
CA SER A 120 19.87 -14.38 -3.46
C SER A 120 20.67 -13.22 -4.04
N SER A 121 21.73 -13.56 -4.82
CA SER A 121 22.50 -12.59 -5.60
C SER A 121 21.69 -11.89 -6.69
N ASP A 122 20.55 -12.47 -7.07
CA ASP A 122 19.68 -11.89 -8.11
C ASP A 122 18.70 -10.85 -7.54
N THR A 123 18.63 -10.71 -6.22
CA THR A 123 17.72 -9.81 -5.52
C THR A 123 18.43 -9.02 -4.41
N GLU A 124 19.66 -8.60 -4.65
CA GLU A 124 20.51 -7.99 -3.63
C GLU A 124 20.40 -6.46 -3.53
N VAL A 125 19.89 -5.80 -4.57
CA VAL A 125 19.76 -4.33 -4.63
C VAL A 125 18.40 -3.88 -5.14
N LEU A 126 18.03 -2.64 -4.82
CA LEU A 126 16.87 -1.99 -5.43
C LEU A 126 17.23 -1.43 -6.81
N ARG A 127 16.31 -1.56 -7.76
CA ARG A 127 16.48 -1.13 -9.14
C ARG A 127 16.62 0.39 -9.26
N GLN A 128 17.58 0.85 -10.06
CA GLN A 128 17.76 2.25 -10.42
C GLN A 128 16.99 2.64 -11.69
N THR A 129 16.50 1.68 -12.44
CA THR A 129 15.75 1.87 -13.67
C THR A 129 14.72 0.77 -13.86
N LEU A 130 13.63 1.06 -14.56
CA LEU A 130 12.63 0.07 -14.96
C LEU A 130 13.07 -0.73 -16.19
N VAL A 131 13.98 -0.16 -16.99
CA VAL A 131 14.32 -0.68 -18.32
C VAL A 131 14.89 -2.10 -18.27
N LEU A 132 15.76 -2.41 -17.31
CA LEU A 132 16.41 -3.74 -17.22
C LEU A 132 15.39 -4.86 -17.05
N ASN A 133 14.47 -4.70 -16.10
CA ASN A 133 13.44 -5.70 -15.83
C ASN A 133 12.50 -5.87 -17.04
N VAL A 134 12.13 -4.77 -17.71
CA VAL A 134 11.29 -4.83 -18.92
C VAL A 134 12.01 -5.54 -20.06
N LEU A 135 13.32 -5.32 -20.22
CA LEU A 135 14.11 -6.05 -21.24
C LEU A 135 14.16 -7.55 -20.96
N ASP A 136 14.27 -7.97 -19.71
CA ASP A 136 14.21 -9.39 -19.36
C ASP A 136 12.83 -10.00 -19.69
N VAL A 137 11.73 -9.25 -19.47
CA VAL A 137 10.38 -9.67 -19.88
C VAL A 137 10.24 -9.75 -21.41
N ILE A 138 10.79 -8.78 -22.15
CA ILE A 138 10.79 -8.80 -23.61
C ILE A 138 11.55 -10.03 -24.12
N LYS A 139 12.74 -10.27 -23.60
CA LYS A 139 13.54 -11.43 -23.96
C LYS A 139 12.80 -12.72 -23.69
N TYR A 140 12.20 -12.87 -22.51
CA TYR A 140 11.40 -14.05 -22.17
C TYR A 140 10.29 -14.31 -23.18
N ASN A 141 9.52 -13.28 -23.55
CA ASN A 141 8.43 -13.42 -24.52
C ASN A 141 8.94 -13.77 -25.92
N GLN A 142 10.05 -13.15 -26.36
CA GLN A 142 10.67 -13.47 -27.64
C GLN A 142 11.19 -14.92 -27.70
N ASP A 143 11.80 -15.41 -26.62
CA ASP A 143 12.25 -16.79 -26.50
C ASP A 143 11.07 -17.80 -26.55
N HIS A 144 9.84 -17.33 -26.26
CA HIS A 144 8.58 -18.11 -26.34
C HIS A 144 7.76 -17.83 -27.61
N GLY A 145 8.35 -17.14 -28.60
CA GLY A 145 7.73 -16.97 -29.93
C GLY A 145 6.93 -15.68 -30.14
N GLU A 146 6.84 -14.82 -29.11
CA GLU A 146 6.17 -13.52 -29.24
C GLU A 146 7.14 -12.45 -29.79
N ALA A 147 7.01 -12.16 -31.11
CA ALA A 147 7.89 -11.21 -31.77
C ALA A 147 7.52 -9.73 -31.49
N ASN A 148 6.24 -9.44 -31.28
CA ASN A 148 5.71 -8.08 -31.14
C ASN A 148 5.28 -7.81 -29.71
N VAL A 149 6.23 -7.45 -28.85
CA VAL A 149 5.99 -7.20 -27.43
C VAL A 149 5.86 -5.71 -27.21
N GLN A 150 4.69 -5.25 -26.75
CA GLN A 150 4.41 -3.87 -26.38
C GLN A 150 4.07 -3.84 -24.90
N LEU A 151 4.93 -3.22 -24.09
CA LEU A 151 4.81 -3.22 -22.64
C LEU A 151 4.88 -1.80 -22.07
N PHE A 152 4.24 -1.60 -20.93
CA PHE A 152 4.47 -0.44 -20.07
C PHE A 152 4.46 -0.86 -18.61
N GLU A 153 5.15 -0.09 -17.77
CA GLU A 153 5.20 -0.32 -16.33
C GLU A 153 5.12 1.01 -15.58
N TRP A 154 4.32 1.03 -14.53
CA TRP A 154 4.37 2.03 -13.49
C TRP A 154 5.17 1.48 -12.33
N GLY A 155 6.28 2.09 -12.04
CA GLY A 155 7.17 1.58 -11.01
C GLY A 155 7.99 2.70 -10.37
N LYS A 156 8.68 2.34 -9.31
CA LYS A 156 9.60 3.22 -8.61
C LYS A 156 11.02 2.83 -8.91
N THR A 157 11.90 3.82 -8.94
CA THR A 157 13.35 3.66 -9.00
C THR A 157 13.97 4.17 -7.70
N TYR A 158 15.13 3.68 -7.37
CA TYR A 158 15.73 3.90 -6.06
C TYR A 158 17.22 4.21 -6.21
N GLN A 159 17.67 5.24 -5.51
CA GLN A 159 19.06 5.64 -5.51
C GLN A 159 19.51 6.04 -4.11
N PHE A 160 20.79 5.90 -3.85
CA PHE A 160 21.42 6.36 -2.64
C PHE A 160 22.45 7.43 -3.01
N ASN A 161 22.08 8.69 -2.83
CA ASN A 161 22.92 9.83 -3.16
C ASN A 161 23.21 10.67 -1.90
N GLU A 162 24.47 11.11 -1.75
CA GLU A 162 24.91 11.96 -0.64
C GLU A 162 24.44 11.47 0.74
N ASN A 163 24.50 10.15 0.98
CA ASN A 163 24.02 9.48 2.18
C ASN A 163 22.50 9.64 2.44
N LYS A 164 21.71 9.89 1.39
CA LYS A 164 20.26 9.94 1.46
C LYS A 164 19.63 8.94 0.49
N PHE A 165 18.62 8.25 1.00
CA PHE A 165 17.75 7.42 0.18
C PHE A 165 16.83 8.31 -0.65
N GLN A 166 16.76 8.05 -1.95
CA GLN A 166 15.87 8.72 -2.90
C GLN A 166 14.99 7.68 -3.59
N GLU A 167 13.70 7.98 -3.66
CA GLU A 167 12.70 7.19 -4.37
C GLU A 167 12.05 8.11 -5.41
N GLU A 168 12.03 7.66 -6.67
CA GLU A 168 11.37 8.34 -7.78
C GLU A 168 10.29 7.43 -8.39
N LYS A 169 9.19 8.06 -8.86
CA LYS A 169 8.06 7.37 -9.47
C LYS A 169 7.76 7.94 -10.85
#